data_5b213c16ac3ad55ff604ebd12492c605
#
_entry.id   5b213c16ac3ad55ff604ebd12492c605
#
_cell.length_a   1.000
_cell.length_b   1.000
_cell.length_c   1.000
_cell.angle_alpha   90.00
_cell.angle_beta   90.00
_cell.angle_gamma   90.00
#
_symmetry.space_group_name_H-M   'P 1'
#
loop_
_entity.id
_entity.type
_entity.pdbx_description
1 polymer ?
#
loop_
_entity_poly.entity_id
_entity_poly.type
_entity_poly.pdbx_seq_one_letter_code
_entity_poly.pdbx_strand_id
1 'polypeptide(L)'
;MNQTQGEGLACALGLAGEDVRFAVGVARNITADTCEAARQIVSGFSGLSDFTFPHRSALVLADALAGHADVLVDELTLATGGQYQFFGGGAGDNAQFQRTSVFCGRDVLNSAAVALEILTEKPIGVGVRHGWTPASAPFRVTEADGMRLVSLNGLPAAEAFEAHAATTGQDLDRAAPIPFFLHNILGIEAGGSHRLRVPLAILPDGSVQCAAEVPQGSIIHIMRASAESAVEAAQEATRAAVAALGDHKPQAALFFDCVATRLRMGDQFGQEVQIVRDQLAGADLLGCNTHGQIARAEGQFEGFHNCTAVVAVLPE
;
A
#
# COMPACT_ATOMS: atom_id res chain seq x y z
N MET A 1 -0.24 -6.90 24.73
CA MET A 1 -0.57 -5.46 24.95
C MET A 1 -1.08 -4.91 23.62
N ASN A 2 -2.37 -4.73 23.51
CA ASN A 2 -3.01 -4.35 22.23
C ASN A 2 -3.45 -2.90 22.32
N GLN A 3 -2.54 -1.96 22.11
CA GLN A 3 -2.86 -0.54 22.04
C GLN A 3 -2.87 -0.08 20.58
N THR A 4 -3.91 0.60 20.22
CA THR A 4 -4.19 1.02 18.84
C THR A 4 -3.74 2.42 18.52
N GLN A 5 -3.12 3.17 19.44
CA GLN A 5 -2.90 4.60 19.20
C GLN A 5 -1.71 5.15 19.99
N GLY A 6 -1.01 6.07 19.37
CA GLY A 6 -0.04 6.95 19.96
C GLY A 6 1.01 7.39 18.95
N GLU A 7 1.39 8.66 19.04
CA GLU A 7 2.61 9.15 18.43
C GLU A 7 3.81 8.60 19.22
N GLY A 8 4.88 8.26 18.52
CA GLY A 8 6.12 7.79 19.14
C GLY A 8 6.06 6.36 19.70
N LEU A 9 5.09 5.54 19.29
CA LEU A 9 5.07 4.12 19.63
C LEU A 9 5.93 3.31 18.66
N ALA A 10 6.60 2.30 19.20
CA ALA A 10 7.29 1.29 18.42
C ALA A 10 6.75 -0.09 18.79
N CYS A 11 6.66 -0.97 17.79
CA CYS A 11 6.33 -2.37 18.00
C CYS A 11 7.42 -3.24 17.35
N ALA A 12 7.58 -4.45 17.86
CA ALA A 12 8.52 -5.42 17.34
C ALA A 12 7.86 -6.80 17.25
N LEU A 13 8.12 -7.49 16.15
CA LEU A 13 7.76 -8.88 15.95
C LEU A 13 9.04 -9.70 15.80
N GLY A 14 9.21 -10.71 16.62
CA GLY A 14 10.26 -11.71 16.46
C GLY A 14 9.70 -12.93 15.74
N LEU A 15 10.34 -13.33 14.65
CA LEU A 15 10.01 -14.54 13.89
C LEU A 15 11.17 -15.52 14.02
N ALA A 16 10.89 -16.76 14.40
CA ALA A 16 11.87 -17.82 14.48
C ALA A 16 11.16 -19.18 14.28
N GLY A 17 11.83 -20.13 13.63
CA GLY A 17 11.34 -21.47 13.40
C GLY A 17 12.40 -22.32 12.68
N GLU A 18 12.27 -23.65 12.76
CA GLU A 18 13.12 -24.58 12.00
C GLU A 18 12.64 -24.73 10.55
N ASP A 19 11.35 -24.47 10.31
CA ASP A 19 10.64 -24.55 9.03
C ASP A 19 10.57 -23.21 8.28
N VAL A 20 11.37 -22.24 8.69
CA VAL A 20 11.45 -20.92 8.09
C VAL A 20 12.89 -20.47 7.87
N ARG A 21 13.15 -19.78 6.78
CA ARG A 21 14.45 -19.15 6.51
C ARG A 21 14.25 -17.69 6.13
N PHE A 22 15.14 -16.84 6.61
CA PHE A 22 15.11 -15.41 6.34
C PHE A 22 16.39 -14.96 5.63
N ALA A 23 16.22 -14.01 4.73
CA ALA A 23 17.32 -13.22 4.16
C ALA A 23 16.90 -11.77 4.00
N VAL A 24 17.84 -10.85 3.92
CA VAL A 24 17.57 -9.42 3.81
C VAL A 24 18.22 -8.87 2.56
N GLY A 25 17.41 -8.21 1.73
CA GLY A 25 17.86 -7.42 0.61
C GLY A 25 17.69 -5.92 0.88
N VAL A 26 18.64 -5.12 0.45
CA VAL A 26 18.63 -3.66 0.63
C VAL A 26 19.04 -2.98 -0.65
N ALA A 27 18.27 -1.98 -1.07
CA ALA A 27 18.66 -1.07 -2.14
C ALA A 27 18.75 0.36 -1.62
N ARG A 28 19.75 1.09 -2.11
CA ARG A 28 19.96 2.53 -1.87
C ARG A 28 19.77 3.29 -3.17
N ASN A 29 19.38 4.56 -3.09
CA ASN A 29 19.14 5.42 -4.26
C ASN A 29 18.10 4.84 -5.24
N ILE A 30 16.99 4.35 -4.72
CA ILE A 30 15.92 3.70 -5.51
C ILE A 30 15.33 4.62 -6.59
N THR A 31 15.51 5.93 -6.48
CA THR A 31 15.08 6.92 -7.47
C THR A 31 15.98 7.01 -8.70
N ALA A 32 17.24 6.61 -8.60
CA ALA A 32 18.21 6.75 -9.69
C ALA A 32 18.00 5.65 -10.76
N ASP A 33 17.76 4.42 -10.33
CA ASP A 33 17.51 3.27 -11.19
C ASP A 33 16.71 2.21 -10.39
N THR A 34 15.42 2.16 -10.63
CA THR A 34 14.51 1.25 -9.92
C THR A 34 14.74 -0.21 -10.28
N CYS A 35 15.14 -0.49 -11.53
CA CYS A 35 15.48 -1.85 -11.97
C CYS A 35 16.75 -2.35 -11.27
N GLU A 36 17.78 -1.51 -11.16
CA GLU A 36 18.98 -1.83 -10.40
C GLU A 36 18.68 -1.98 -8.90
N ALA A 37 17.80 -1.13 -8.34
CA ALA A 37 17.35 -1.26 -6.95
C ALA A 37 16.68 -2.61 -6.69
N ALA A 38 15.79 -3.06 -7.58
CA ALA A 38 15.17 -4.37 -7.47
C ALA A 38 16.22 -5.51 -7.53
N ARG A 39 17.21 -5.42 -8.43
CA ARG A 39 18.30 -6.40 -8.50
C ARG A 39 19.14 -6.42 -7.22
N GLN A 40 19.46 -5.26 -6.64
CA GLN A 40 20.18 -5.18 -5.37
C GLN A 40 19.41 -5.88 -4.24
N ILE A 41 18.11 -5.62 -4.12
CA ILE A 41 17.26 -6.30 -3.13
C ILE A 41 17.30 -7.81 -3.35
N VAL A 42 17.03 -8.25 -4.58
CA VAL A 42 16.92 -9.69 -4.91
C VAL A 42 18.26 -10.41 -4.80
N SER A 43 19.39 -9.71 -4.97
CA SER A 43 20.73 -10.29 -4.74
C SER A 43 20.95 -10.74 -3.28
N GLY A 44 20.20 -10.18 -2.33
CA GLY A 44 20.20 -10.62 -0.94
C GLY A 44 19.31 -11.84 -0.67
N PHE A 45 18.49 -12.27 -1.64
CA PHE A 45 17.57 -13.39 -1.48
C PHE A 45 18.26 -14.72 -1.76
N SER A 46 17.86 -15.75 -1.03
CA SER A 46 18.36 -17.12 -1.17
C SER A 46 17.40 -18.04 -1.94
N GLY A 47 16.10 -17.76 -1.91
CA GLY A 47 15.07 -18.66 -2.43
C GLY A 47 15.01 -18.79 -3.95
N LEU A 48 15.73 -17.94 -4.71
CA LEU A 48 15.86 -18.12 -6.15
C LEU A 48 16.81 -19.25 -6.54
N SER A 49 17.70 -19.66 -5.65
CA SER A 49 18.64 -20.77 -5.83
C SER A 49 18.36 -21.94 -4.86
N ASP A 50 17.64 -21.70 -3.79
CA ASP A 50 17.25 -22.70 -2.79
C ASP A 50 15.77 -23.07 -2.98
N PHE A 51 15.53 -24.27 -3.49
CA PHE A 51 14.19 -24.81 -3.74
C PHE A 51 13.68 -25.70 -2.61
N THR A 52 14.32 -25.66 -1.44
CA THR A 52 13.90 -26.46 -0.28
C THR A 52 12.52 -26.03 0.22
N PHE A 53 12.23 -24.71 0.16
CA PHE A 53 10.97 -24.17 0.62
C PHE A 53 10.01 -23.92 -0.53
N PRO A 54 8.76 -24.44 -0.46
CA PRO A 54 7.76 -24.27 -1.50
C PRO A 54 7.17 -22.85 -1.55
N HIS A 55 7.13 -22.14 -0.41
CA HIS A 55 6.50 -20.82 -0.32
C HIS A 55 7.56 -19.72 -0.17
N ARG A 56 7.43 -18.71 -0.99
CA ARG A 56 8.32 -17.55 -1.07
C ARG A 56 7.54 -16.27 -0.91
N SER A 57 7.88 -15.52 0.12
CA SER A 57 7.29 -14.21 0.37
C SER A 57 8.38 -13.19 0.71
N ALA A 58 8.10 -11.91 0.53
CA ALA A 58 8.96 -10.86 1.05
C ALA A 58 8.13 -9.70 1.61
N LEU A 59 8.47 -9.30 2.84
CA LEU A 59 8.04 -8.04 3.42
C LEU A 59 8.91 -6.92 2.85
N VAL A 60 8.29 -5.96 2.17
CA VAL A 60 8.99 -4.83 1.53
C VAL A 60 8.62 -3.52 2.23
N LEU A 61 9.63 -2.81 2.70
CA LEU A 61 9.50 -1.46 3.25
C LEU A 61 10.31 -0.49 2.39
N ALA A 62 9.68 0.54 1.86
CA ALA A 62 10.32 1.52 0.98
C ALA A 62 10.17 2.93 1.53
N ASP A 63 11.11 3.80 1.20
CA ASP A 63 10.95 5.25 1.39
C ASP A 63 9.82 5.74 0.47
N ALA A 64 8.68 6.07 1.06
CA ALA A 64 7.50 6.44 0.29
C ALA A 64 7.65 7.76 -0.48
N LEU A 65 8.49 8.66 0.01
CA LEU A 65 8.71 9.97 -0.64
C LEU A 65 9.76 9.91 -1.76
N ALA A 66 10.45 8.79 -1.90
CA ALA A 66 11.36 8.58 -3.02
C ALA A 66 10.63 8.47 -4.37
N GLY A 67 9.32 8.14 -4.37
CA GLY A 67 8.58 7.85 -5.60
C GLY A 67 8.89 6.47 -6.18
N HIS A 68 8.32 6.20 -7.37
CA HIS A 68 8.57 4.96 -8.14
C HIS A 68 8.24 3.64 -7.41
N ALA A 69 7.39 3.68 -6.38
CA ALA A 69 7.06 2.49 -5.61
C ALA A 69 6.30 1.43 -6.45
N ASP A 70 5.45 1.85 -7.38
CA ASP A 70 4.81 0.93 -8.34
C ASP A 70 5.87 0.21 -9.20
N VAL A 71 6.78 0.99 -9.79
CA VAL A 71 7.85 0.46 -10.65
C VAL A 71 8.75 -0.49 -9.85
N LEU A 72 9.06 -0.16 -8.60
CA LEU A 72 9.87 -1.03 -7.74
C LEU A 72 9.20 -2.39 -7.51
N VAL A 73 7.89 -2.42 -7.26
CA VAL A 73 7.16 -3.70 -7.06
C VAL A 73 7.10 -4.51 -8.36
N ASP A 74 6.90 -3.84 -9.49
CA ASP A 74 6.91 -4.50 -10.81
C ASP A 74 8.30 -5.08 -11.13
N GLU A 75 9.38 -4.33 -10.90
CA GLU A 75 10.75 -4.78 -11.09
C GLU A 75 11.15 -5.92 -10.13
N LEU A 76 10.72 -5.87 -8.86
CA LEU A 76 10.88 -6.99 -7.93
C LEU A 76 10.15 -8.25 -8.43
N THR A 77 8.96 -8.08 -9.00
CA THR A 77 8.19 -9.18 -9.59
C THR A 77 8.93 -9.79 -10.77
N LEU A 78 9.47 -8.97 -11.67
CA LEU A 78 10.25 -9.42 -12.82
C LEU A 78 11.56 -10.10 -12.37
N ALA A 79 12.30 -9.49 -11.46
CA ALA A 79 13.57 -10.02 -10.97
C ALA A 79 13.43 -11.36 -10.23
N THR A 80 12.27 -11.62 -9.63
CA THR A 80 11.97 -12.90 -8.97
C THR A 80 11.21 -13.91 -9.86
N GLY A 81 11.01 -13.56 -11.14
CA GLY A 81 10.26 -14.41 -12.08
C GLY A 81 8.82 -14.66 -11.64
N GLY A 82 8.23 -13.77 -10.87
CA GLY A 82 6.86 -13.90 -10.34
C GLY A 82 6.68 -14.95 -9.24
N GLN A 83 7.77 -15.52 -8.70
CA GLN A 83 7.71 -16.63 -7.73
C GLN A 83 7.44 -16.18 -6.28
N TYR A 84 7.49 -14.88 -6.00
CA TYR A 84 7.31 -14.33 -4.67
C TYR A 84 5.97 -13.63 -4.51
N GLN A 85 5.39 -13.77 -3.33
CA GLN A 85 4.39 -12.84 -2.84
C GLN A 85 5.11 -11.66 -2.18
N PHE A 86 4.62 -10.45 -2.40
CA PHE A 86 5.11 -9.24 -1.73
C PHE A 86 4.01 -8.63 -0.88
N PHE A 87 4.37 -8.13 0.30
CA PHE A 87 3.50 -7.35 1.17
C PHE A 87 4.32 -6.33 1.96
N GLY A 88 3.69 -5.28 2.44
CA GLY A 88 4.37 -4.23 3.19
C GLY A 88 3.85 -2.85 2.88
N GLY A 89 4.74 -1.86 2.82
CA GLY A 89 4.32 -0.50 2.52
C GLY A 89 5.43 0.54 2.53
N GLY A 90 5.04 1.75 2.21
CA GLY A 90 5.90 2.92 2.27
C GLY A 90 6.03 3.47 3.68
N ALA A 91 7.25 3.74 4.10
CA ALA A 91 7.52 4.41 5.36
C ALA A 91 6.81 5.77 5.41
N GLY A 92 6.24 6.12 6.54
CA GLY A 92 5.53 7.36 6.76
C GLY A 92 6.24 8.28 7.76
N ASP A 93 5.78 9.54 7.81
CA ASP A 93 6.26 10.57 8.73
C ASP A 93 5.09 11.31 9.42
N ASN A 94 4.06 10.56 9.79
CA ASN A 94 2.85 11.10 10.39
C ASN A 94 2.10 12.13 9.50
N ALA A 95 2.05 11.83 8.19
CA ALA A 95 1.43 12.68 7.16
C ALA A 95 2.03 14.10 7.02
N GLN A 96 3.26 14.30 7.41
CA GLN A 96 3.97 15.57 7.18
C GLN A 96 4.51 15.67 5.75
N PHE A 97 4.73 14.52 5.08
CA PHE A 97 5.27 14.40 3.72
C PHE A 97 6.59 15.16 3.52
N GLN A 98 7.46 15.14 4.53
CA GLN A 98 8.74 15.86 4.53
C GLN A 98 9.93 14.91 4.41
N ARG A 99 9.92 13.83 5.19
CA ARG A 99 11.03 12.88 5.21
C ARG A 99 10.59 11.53 5.76
N THR A 100 10.78 10.49 4.95
CA THR A 100 10.55 9.11 5.36
C THR A 100 11.86 8.32 5.40
N SER A 101 11.93 7.30 6.23
CA SER A 101 13.14 6.50 6.41
C SER A 101 12.77 5.02 6.60
N VAL A 102 13.60 4.16 6.07
CA VAL A 102 13.58 2.72 6.35
C VAL A 102 14.83 2.32 7.13
N PHE A 103 14.78 1.18 7.82
CA PHE A 103 15.83 0.76 8.72
C PHE A 103 16.32 -0.64 8.35
N CYS A 104 17.64 -0.85 8.42
CA CYS A 104 18.23 -2.17 8.29
C CYS A 104 19.41 -2.30 9.26
N GLY A 105 19.29 -3.20 10.23
CA GLY A 105 20.26 -3.33 11.30
C GLY A 105 20.37 -2.03 12.11
N ARG A 106 21.50 -1.33 12.01
CA ARG A 106 21.74 -0.04 12.69
C ARG A 106 21.65 1.16 11.73
N ASP A 107 21.43 0.91 10.46
CA ASP A 107 21.37 1.94 9.45
C ASP A 107 19.98 2.57 9.35
N VAL A 108 19.93 3.89 9.26
CA VAL A 108 18.75 4.69 8.88
C VAL A 108 18.94 5.14 7.46
N LEU A 109 18.03 4.75 6.57
CA LEU A 109 18.17 4.90 5.14
C LEU A 109 17.04 5.76 4.57
N ASN A 110 17.41 6.68 3.69
CA ASN A 110 16.47 7.46 2.87
C ASN A 110 16.70 7.11 1.39
N SER A 111 15.72 7.39 0.54
CA SER A 111 15.74 6.98 -0.88
C SER A 111 16.15 5.51 -1.03
N ALA A 112 15.57 4.65 -0.18
CA ALA A 112 15.99 3.26 -0.02
C ALA A 112 14.77 2.34 0.14
N ALA A 113 15.00 1.05 -0.13
CA ALA A 113 14.05 0.00 0.20
C ALA A 113 14.76 -1.17 0.87
N VAL A 114 14.06 -1.81 1.80
CA VAL A 114 14.51 -3.00 2.52
C VAL A 114 13.46 -4.08 2.31
N ALA A 115 13.90 -5.29 1.97
CA ALA A 115 13.03 -6.43 1.87
C ALA A 115 13.54 -7.56 2.78
N LEU A 116 12.64 -8.13 3.57
CA LEU A 116 12.86 -9.35 4.32
C LEU A 116 12.27 -10.52 3.53
N GLU A 117 13.13 -11.35 2.95
CA GLU A 117 12.74 -12.62 2.38
C GLU A 117 12.30 -13.58 3.48
N ILE A 118 11.19 -14.27 3.22
CA ILE A 118 10.62 -15.27 4.13
C ILE A 118 10.31 -16.53 3.32
N LEU A 119 11.10 -17.55 3.50
CA LEU A 119 10.92 -18.86 2.88
C LEU A 119 10.31 -19.80 3.93
N THR A 120 9.21 -20.48 3.58
CA THR A 120 8.45 -21.29 4.52
C THR A 120 7.96 -22.59 3.90
N GLU A 121 7.78 -23.60 4.74
CA GLU A 121 7.11 -24.85 4.35
C GLU A 121 5.58 -24.69 4.25
N LYS A 122 5.02 -23.76 5.04
CA LYS A 122 3.58 -23.46 5.08
C LYS A 122 3.31 -22.13 4.38
N PRO A 123 2.15 -21.93 3.74
CA PRO A 123 1.86 -20.69 3.03
C PRO A 123 1.71 -19.51 4.00
N ILE A 124 2.24 -18.34 3.61
CA ILE A 124 1.85 -17.06 4.21
C ILE A 124 0.65 -16.55 3.43
N GLY A 125 -0.44 -16.25 4.12
CA GLY A 125 -1.63 -15.72 3.49
C GLY A 125 -1.53 -14.20 3.35
N VAL A 126 -1.80 -13.67 2.17
CA VAL A 126 -1.86 -12.22 1.91
C VAL A 126 -3.24 -11.85 1.39
N GLY A 127 -3.85 -10.85 1.98
CA GLY A 127 -5.14 -10.31 1.56
C GLY A 127 -5.07 -8.82 1.32
N VAL A 128 -5.73 -8.34 0.26
CA VAL A 128 -5.69 -6.96 -0.22
C VAL A 128 -7.08 -6.51 -0.60
N ARG A 129 -7.61 -5.46 0.03
CA ARG A 129 -8.94 -4.93 -0.29
C ARG A 129 -9.02 -3.43 -0.03
N HIS A 130 -9.93 -2.78 -0.74
CA HIS A 130 -10.33 -1.40 -0.46
C HIS A 130 -11.85 -1.23 -0.54
N GLY A 131 -12.39 -0.32 0.26
CA GLY A 131 -13.83 -0.04 0.32
C GLY A 131 -14.28 1.14 -0.57
N TRP A 132 -13.51 1.53 -1.56
CA TRP A 132 -13.79 2.67 -2.43
C TRP A 132 -14.60 2.26 -3.65
N THR A 133 -15.58 3.10 -4.02
CA THR A 133 -16.46 2.92 -5.18
C THR A 133 -16.48 4.17 -6.04
N PRO A 134 -16.66 4.05 -7.38
CA PRO A 134 -16.81 5.21 -8.26
C PRO A 134 -17.94 6.15 -7.83
N ALA A 135 -17.64 7.45 -7.79
CA ALA A 135 -18.58 8.52 -7.45
C ALA A 135 -18.73 9.53 -8.61
N SER A 136 -17.98 9.38 -9.69
CA SER A 136 -18.06 10.18 -10.90
C SER A 136 -18.22 9.30 -12.13
N ALA A 137 -18.60 9.93 -13.27
CA ALA A 137 -18.36 9.35 -14.58
C ALA A 137 -16.84 9.16 -14.82
N PRO A 138 -16.44 8.28 -15.76
CA PRO A 138 -15.03 8.07 -16.08
C PRO A 138 -14.41 9.31 -16.74
N PHE A 139 -13.15 9.56 -16.41
CA PHE A 139 -12.29 10.54 -17.06
C PHE A 139 -11.13 9.83 -17.74
N ARG A 140 -10.71 10.34 -18.89
CA ARG A 140 -9.46 9.91 -19.52
C ARG A 140 -8.32 10.82 -19.06
N VAL A 141 -7.22 10.23 -18.58
CA VAL A 141 -5.98 10.95 -18.31
C VAL A 141 -5.36 11.35 -19.64
N THR A 142 -5.47 12.61 -20.02
CA THR A 142 -4.96 13.13 -21.29
C THR A 142 -3.49 13.54 -21.20
N GLU A 143 -3.05 13.98 -20.02
CA GLU A 143 -1.65 14.31 -19.75
C GLU A 143 -1.31 14.06 -18.28
N ALA A 144 -0.17 13.41 -18.06
CA ALA A 144 0.41 13.18 -16.73
C ALA A 144 1.94 13.10 -16.81
N ASP A 145 2.61 13.48 -15.74
CA ASP A 145 4.06 13.39 -15.56
C ASP A 145 4.36 12.77 -14.18
N GLY A 146 4.57 11.46 -14.16
CA GLY A 146 4.75 10.68 -12.94
C GLY A 146 3.56 10.85 -11.97
N MET A 147 3.81 11.43 -10.81
CA MET A 147 2.81 11.71 -9.78
C MET A 147 1.99 12.99 -10.05
N ARG A 148 2.30 13.74 -11.09
CA ARG A 148 1.58 14.96 -11.45
C ARG A 148 0.53 14.66 -12.52
N LEU A 149 -0.73 14.72 -12.14
CA LEU A 149 -1.88 14.62 -13.04
C LEU A 149 -2.15 16.00 -13.63
N VAL A 150 -1.86 16.18 -14.92
CA VAL A 150 -1.94 17.48 -15.57
C VAL A 150 -3.35 17.75 -16.10
N SER A 151 -3.89 16.82 -16.90
CA SER A 151 -5.20 17.04 -17.51
C SER A 151 -6.07 15.79 -17.58
N LEU A 152 -7.38 16.01 -17.46
CA LEU A 152 -8.45 15.03 -17.61
C LEU A 152 -9.39 15.46 -18.71
N ASN A 153 -9.65 14.59 -19.70
CA ASN A 153 -10.48 14.88 -20.86
C ASN A 153 -10.07 16.19 -21.60
N GLY A 154 -8.78 16.56 -21.54
CA GLY A 154 -8.22 17.76 -22.16
C GLY A 154 -8.35 19.05 -21.36
N LEU A 155 -8.88 18.99 -20.12
CA LEU A 155 -9.00 20.14 -19.21
C LEU A 155 -8.06 19.95 -18.01
N PRO A 156 -7.63 21.05 -17.34
CA PRO A 156 -6.85 20.94 -16.12
C PRO A 156 -7.48 20.00 -15.10
N ALA A 157 -6.67 19.12 -14.48
CA ALA A 157 -7.20 18.07 -13.62
C ALA A 157 -8.04 18.58 -12.43
N ALA A 158 -7.70 19.76 -11.90
CA ALA A 158 -8.45 20.40 -10.81
C ALA A 158 -9.91 20.68 -11.17
N GLU A 159 -10.22 20.99 -12.45
CA GLU A 159 -11.59 21.29 -12.87
C GLU A 159 -12.54 20.09 -12.69
N ALA A 160 -12.04 18.86 -12.85
CA ALA A 160 -12.85 17.66 -12.61
C ALA A 160 -13.25 17.54 -11.13
N PHE A 161 -12.34 17.85 -10.21
CA PHE A 161 -12.62 17.86 -8.77
C PHE A 161 -13.54 19.00 -8.37
N GLU A 162 -13.38 20.18 -8.95
CA GLU A 162 -14.27 21.34 -8.72
C GLU A 162 -15.70 21.06 -9.21
N ALA A 163 -15.84 20.48 -10.40
CA ALA A 163 -17.15 20.08 -10.92
C ALA A 163 -17.78 19.00 -10.03
N HIS A 164 -16.98 18.05 -9.53
CA HIS A 164 -17.46 17.03 -8.59
C HIS A 164 -17.88 17.65 -7.26
N ALA A 165 -17.10 18.54 -6.68
CA ALA A 165 -17.43 19.28 -5.45
C ALA A 165 -18.75 20.05 -5.61
N ALA A 166 -18.90 20.80 -6.69
CA ALA A 166 -20.13 21.54 -6.98
C ALA A 166 -21.35 20.61 -7.12
N THR A 167 -21.20 19.46 -7.79
CA THR A 167 -22.30 18.51 -7.99
C THR A 167 -22.71 17.80 -6.69
N THR A 168 -21.75 17.55 -5.79
CA THR A 168 -21.98 16.85 -4.51
C THR A 168 -22.24 17.79 -3.34
N GLY A 169 -22.16 19.10 -3.53
CA GLY A 169 -22.34 20.11 -2.50
C GLY A 169 -21.22 20.12 -1.45
N GLN A 170 -20.01 19.69 -1.86
CA GLN A 170 -18.83 19.69 -1.01
C GLN A 170 -17.99 20.94 -1.28
N ASP A 171 -17.26 21.43 -0.27
CA ASP A 171 -16.30 22.51 -0.41
C ASP A 171 -14.93 21.99 -0.84
N LEU A 172 -14.33 22.60 -1.86
CA LEU A 172 -12.96 22.38 -2.28
C LEU A 172 -12.19 23.69 -2.23
N ASP A 173 -11.30 23.82 -1.25
CA ASP A 173 -10.34 24.92 -1.19
C ASP A 173 -9.05 24.50 -1.93
N ARG A 174 -8.72 25.21 -3.02
CA ARG A 174 -7.49 24.97 -3.80
C ARG A 174 -6.21 25.13 -2.97
N ALA A 175 -6.22 26.03 -1.99
CA ALA A 175 -5.06 26.30 -1.14
C ALA A 175 -4.88 25.25 -0.04
N ALA A 176 -5.97 24.56 0.36
CA ALA A 176 -5.97 23.54 1.39
C ALA A 176 -6.86 22.34 1.00
N PRO A 177 -6.55 21.61 -0.10
CA PRO A 177 -7.47 20.63 -0.69
C PRO A 177 -7.53 19.30 0.06
N ILE A 178 -6.64 19.03 1.01
CA ILE A 178 -6.53 17.74 1.72
C ILE A 178 -7.85 17.30 2.37
N PRO A 179 -8.63 18.14 3.09
CA PRO A 179 -9.90 17.71 3.66
C PRO A 179 -10.88 17.16 2.63
N PHE A 180 -10.94 17.77 1.43
CA PHE A 180 -11.75 17.26 0.32
C PHE A 180 -11.16 15.99 -0.27
N PHE A 181 -9.85 15.95 -0.52
CA PHE A 181 -9.18 14.81 -1.15
C PHE A 181 -9.21 13.53 -0.31
N LEU A 182 -9.23 13.63 1.02
CA LEU A 182 -9.39 12.45 1.89
C LEU A 182 -10.72 11.72 1.67
N HIS A 183 -11.73 12.38 1.10
CA HIS A 183 -13.04 11.81 0.80
C HIS A 183 -13.29 11.58 -0.70
N ASN A 184 -12.42 12.12 -1.57
CA ASN A 184 -12.58 12.13 -3.02
C ASN A 184 -11.22 11.79 -3.69
N ILE A 185 -10.80 10.53 -3.61
CA ILE A 185 -9.55 10.07 -4.22
C ILE A 185 -9.76 9.63 -5.67
N LEU A 186 -8.68 9.27 -6.35
CA LEU A 186 -8.74 8.73 -7.71
C LEU A 186 -8.70 7.20 -7.69
N GLY A 187 -9.50 6.59 -8.56
CA GLY A 187 -9.43 5.16 -8.88
C GLY A 187 -9.09 4.96 -10.35
N ILE A 188 -7.96 4.36 -10.64
CA ILE A 188 -7.52 3.97 -11.98
C ILE A 188 -8.13 2.61 -12.31
N GLU A 189 -8.87 2.48 -13.39
CA GLU A 189 -9.43 1.20 -13.82
C GLU A 189 -8.31 0.18 -14.10
N ALA A 190 -8.37 -0.98 -13.46
CA ALA A 190 -7.42 -2.06 -13.61
C ALA A 190 -8.09 -3.43 -13.38
N GLY A 191 -8.14 -4.28 -14.40
CA GLY A 191 -8.55 -5.68 -14.25
C GLY A 191 -9.94 -5.92 -13.63
N GLY A 192 -10.90 -5.03 -13.85
CA GLY A 192 -12.25 -5.11 -13.26
C GLY A 192 -12.36 -4.52 -11.87
N SER A 193 -11.31 -3.87 -11.38
CA SER A 193 -11.24 -3.14 -10.12
C SER A 193 -10.57 -1.77 -10.32
N HIS A 194 -10.16 -1.12 -9.22
CA HIS A 194 -9.53 0.20 -9.26
C HIS A 194 -8.25 0.22 -8.45
N ARG A 195 -7.16 0.73 -9.04
CA ARG A 195 -5.95 1.08 -8.32
C ARG A 195 -6.10 2.51 -7.79
N LEU A 196 -6.00 2.69 -6.49
CA LEU A 196 -6.28 3.96 -5.85
C LEU A 196 -5.08 4.90 -5.83
N ARG A 197 -5.35 6.21 -5.96
CA ARG A 197 -4.36 7.29 -5.83
C ARG A 197 -4.92 8.43 -4.99
N VAL A 198 -4.17 8.86 -3.99
CA VAL A 198 -4.55 10.00 -3.15
C VAL A 198 -4.02 11.28 -3.78
N PRO A 199 -4.89 12.24 -4.14
CA PRO A 199 -4.46 13.58 -4.49
C PRO A 199 -3.97 14.30 -3.23
N LEU A 200 -2.91 15.12 -3.36
CA LEU A 200 -2.26 15.82 -2.24
C LEU A 200 -2.36 17.34 -2.34
N ALA A 201 -2.23 17.89 -3.55
CA ALA A 201 -2.22 19.33 -3.77
C ALA A 201 -2.76 19.69 -5.15
N ILE A 202 -3.32 20.89 -5.27
CA ILE A 202 -3.64 21.54 -6.55
C ILE A 202 -2.54 22.57 -6.82
N LEU A 203 -1.87 22.43 -7.96
CA LEU A 203 -0.80 23.34 -8.37
C LEU A 203 -1.36 24.60 -9.06
N PRO A 204 -0.57 25.70 -9.19
CA PRO A 204 -1.06 26.95 -9.76
C PRO A 204 -1.59 26.85 -11.19
N ASP A 205 -1.13 25.88 -11.97
CA ASP A 205 -1.57 25.62 -13.34
C ASP A 205 -2.81 24.72 -13.43
N GLY A 206 -3.39 24.33 -12.29
CA GLY A 206 -4.57 23.46 -12.22
C GLY A 206 -4.25 21.97 -12.33
N SER A 207 -2.98 21.59 -12.40
CA SER A 207 -2.60 20.17 -12.25
C SER A 207 -2.73 19.72 -10.80
N VAL A 208 -2.82 18.40 -10.58
CA VAL A 208 -3.00 17.80 -9.26
C VAL A 208 -1.81 16.90 -8.96
N GLN A 209 -1.13 17.16 -7.82
CA GLN A 209 -0.08 16.30 -7.31
C GLN A 209 -0.70 15.12 -6.57
N CYS A 210 -0.32 13.90 -6.94
CA CYS A 210 -0.78 12.66 -6.31
C CYS A 210 0.31 12.02 -5.45
N ALA A 211 -0.09 11.12 -4.56
CA ALA A 211 0.83 10.35 -3.69
C ALA A 211 1.58 9.23 -4.43
N ALA A 212 1.15 8.87 -5.63
CA ALA A 212 1.80 7.90 -6.50
C ALA A 212 1.45 8.20 -7.96
N GLU A 213 2.11 7.52 -8.88
CA GLU A 213 2.02 7.76 -10.32
C GLU A 213 0.62 7.50 -10.88
N VAL A 214 0.21 8.34 -11.83
CA VAL A 214 -1.04 8.21 -12.59
C VAL A 214 -0.68 8.08 -14.08
N PRO A 215 -0.82 6.89 -14.68
CA PRO A 215 -0.40 6.67 -16.06
C PRO A 215 -1.24 7.48 -17.05
N GLN A 216 -0.57 8.17 -18.00
CA GLN A 216 -1.25 8.83 -19.10
C GLN A 216 -2.01 7.82 -19.96
N GLY A 217 -3.18 8.18 -20.42
CA GLY A 217 -4.04 7.32 -21.23
C GLY A 217 -4.98 6.41 -20.43
N SER A 218 -4.77 6.27 -19.10
CA SER A 218 -5.66 5.49 -18.24
C SER A 218 -7.05 6.12 -18.11
N ILE A 219 -8.01 5.29 -17.71
CA ILE A 219 -9.35 5.72 -17.32
C ILE A 219 -9.39 5.78 -15.80
N ILE A 220 -9.90 6.89 -15.28
CA ILE A 220 -10.00 7.11 -13.84
C ILE A 220 -11.40 7.56 -13.43
N HIS A 221 -11.73 7.35 -12.15
CA HIS A 221 -12.91 7.89 -11.50
C HIS A 221 -12.50 8.68 -10.25
N ILE A 222 -13.30 9.68 -9.88
CA ILE A 222 -13.31 10.18 -8.51
C ILE A 222 -14.07 9.15 -7.68
N MET A 223 -13.46 8.69 -6.60
CA MET A 223 -13.94 7.59 -5.77
C MET A 223 -14.45 8.14 -4.43
N ARG A 224 -15.37 7.40 -3.81
CA ARG A 224 -15.84 7.64 -2.45
C ARG A 224 -15.78 6.38 -1.61
N ALA A 225 -15.65 6.54 -0.30
CA ALA A 225 -15.78 5.45 0.67
C ALA A 225 -16.41 5.97 1.96
N SER A 226 -17.07 5.08 2.70
CA SER A 226 -17.54 5.33 4.07
C SER A 226 -16.58 4.69 5.09
N ALA A 227 -16.81 4.92 6.38
CA ALA A 227 -16.09 4.20 7.42
C ALA A 227 -16.47 2.72 7.43
N GLU A 228 -17.75 2.41 7.20
CA GLU A 228 -18.27 1.05 7.13
C GLU A 228 -17.61 0.27 5.99
N SER A 229 -17.51 0.86 4.80
CA SER A 229 -16.86 0.20 3.65
C SER A 229 -15.36 -0.03 3.85
N ALA A 230 -14.68 0.81 4.64
CA ALA A 230 -13.27 0.57 5.02
C ALA A 230 -13.17 -0.63 5.98
N VAL A 231 -14.04 -0.69 7.00
CA VAL A 231 -14.11 -1.82 7.95
C VAL A 231 -14.42 -3.13 7.22
N GLU A 232 -15.38 -3.12 6.28
CA GLU A 232 -15.71 -4.28 5.44
C GLU A 232 -14.51 -4.72 4.59
N ALA A 233 -13.78 -3.78 3.98
CA ALA A 233 -12.59 -4.07 3.20
C ALA A 233 -11.48 -4.71 4.05
N ALA A 234 -11.22 -4.21 5.25
CA ALA A 234 -10.26 -4.79 6.18
C ALA A 234 -10.67 -6.21 6.63
N GLN A 235 -11.97 -6.44 6.85
CA GLN A 235 -12.52 -7.75 7.15
C GLN A 235 -12.30 -8.73 5.99
N GLU A 236 -12.63 -8.32 4.77
CA GLU A 236 -12.46 -9.16 3.58
C GLU A 236 -10.99 -9.44 3.25
N ALA A 237 -10.10 -8.44 3.43
CA ALA A 237 -8.67 -8.65 3.29
C ALA A 237 -8.17 -9.70 4.29
N THR A 238 -8.60 -9.60 5.55
CA THR A 238 -8.22 -10.58 6.58
C THR A 238 -8.75 -11.96 6.29
N ARG A 239 -10.01 -12.09 5.86
CA ARG A 239 -10.61 -13.38 5.46
C ARG A 239 -9.85 -14.01 4.29
N ALA A 240 -9.50 -13.22 3.29
CA ALA A 240 -8.72 -13.70 2.15
C ALA A 240 -7.33 -14.20 2.59
N ALA A 241 -6.65 -13.46 3.47
CA ALA A 241 -5.36 -13.86 4.00
C ALA A 241 -5.45 -15.15 4.84
N VAL A 242 -6.45 -15.27 5.72
CA VAL A 242 -6.67 -16.50 6.50
C VAL A 242 -7.01 -17.68 5.61
N ALA A 243 -7.88 -17.49 4.61
CA ALA A 243 -8.22 -18.54 3.66
C ALA A 243 -7.02 -19.05 2.84
N ALA A 244 -6.06 -18.20 2.54
CA ALA A 244 -4.84 -18.55 1.83
C ALA A 244 -3.86 -19.43 2.66
N LEU A 245 -4.07 -19.56 3.97
CA LEU A 245 -3.31 -20.50 4.82
C LEU A 245 -3.74 -21.97 4.60
N GLY A 246 -4.87 -22.22 3.89
CA GLY A 246 -5.44 -23.58 3.78
C GLY A 246 -5.89 -24.12 5.15
N ASP A 247 -5.39 -25.28 5.54
CA ASP A 247 -5.75 -25.93 6.82
C ASP A 247 -4.93 -25.44 8.01
N HIS A 248 -3.99 -24.51 7.82
CA HIS A 248 -3.15 -24.00 8.87
C HIS A 248 -3.84 -22.88 9.66
N LYS A 249 -3.55 -22.81 10.97
CA LYS A 249 -4.11 -21.76 11.82
C LYS A 249 -3.25 -20.50 11.81
N PRO A 250 -3.88 -19.31 11.93
CA PRO A 250 -3.14 -18.08 12.13
C PRO A 250 -2.34 -18.10 13.44
N GLN A 251 -1.06 -17.72 13.39
CA GLN A 251 -0.22 -17.51 14.57
C GLN A 251 0.06 -16.03 14.80
N ALA A 252 0.36 -15.30 13.73
CA ALA A 252 0.57 -13.85 13.77
C ALA A 252 0.09 -13.22 12.48
N ALA A 253 -0.21 -11.92 12.54
CA ALA A 253 -0.56 -11.13 11.36
C ALA A 253 0.12 -9.78 11.37
N LEU A 254 0.45 -9.29 10.17
CA LEU A 254 0.87 -7.93 9.91
C LEU A 254 -0.23 -7.20 9.16
N PHE A 255 -0.60 -6.02 9.64
CA PHE A 255 -1.62 -5.18 9.04
C PHE A 255 -1.00 -3.84 8.60
N PHE A 256 -1.02 -3.59 7.31
CA PHE A 256 -0.58 -2.34 6.69
C PHE A 256 -1.80 -1.60 6.15
N ASP A 257 -2.05 -0.42 6.69
CA ASP A 257 -3.13 0.43 6.21
C ASP A 257 -2.61 1.83 5.89
N CYS A 258 -3.41 2.58 5.14
CA CYS A 258 -3.01 3.90 4.68
C CYS A 258 -3.21 4.97 5.76
N VAL A 259 -2.23 5.87 5.90
CA VAL A 259 -2.39 7.05 6.75
C VAL A 259 -3.60 7.89 6.32
N ALA A 260 -3.93 7.95 5.02
CA ALA A 260 -5.10 8.66 4.54
C ALA A 260 -6.42 8.02 5.01
N THR A 261 -6.50 6.68 5.10
CA THR A 261 -7.65 5.98 5.70
C THR A 261 -7.82 6.38 7.16
N ARG A 262 -6.73 6.34 7.94
CA ARG A 262 -6.76 6.75 9.35
C ARG A 262 -7.20 8.21 9.53
N LEU A 263 -6.66 9.14 8.73
CA LEU A 263 -7.02 10.56 8.79
C LEU A 263 -8.50 10.77 8.45
N ARG A 264 -9.02 10.07 7.43
CA ARG A 264 -10.42 10.13 7.02
C ARG A 264 -11.36 9.55 8.07
N MET A 265 -11.02 8.42 8.67
CA MET A 265 -11.86 7.72 9.65
C MET A 265 -11.80 8.35 11.04
N GLY A 266 -10.71 9.05 11.38
CA GLY A 266 -10.54 9.64 12.71
C GLY A 266 -10.73 8.61 13.83
N ASP A 267 -11.60 8.90 14.79
CA ASP A 267 -11.87 8.02 15.95
C ASP A 267 -12.46 6.65 15.56
N GLN A 268 -13.06 6.52 14.36
CA GLN A 268 -13.62 5.27 13.87
C GLN A 268 -12.56 4.28 13.36
N PHE A 269 -11.31 4.71 13.13
CA PHE A 269 -10.24 3.82 12.68
C PHE A 269 -9.99 2.61 13.59
N GLY A 270 -10.26 2.75 14.89
CA GLY A 270 -10.21 1.64 15.83
C GLY A 270 -11.11 0.45 15.49
N GLN A 271 -12.23 0.68 14.77
CA GLN A 271 -13.15 -0.37 14.34
C GLN A 271 -12.50 -1.27 13.26
N GLU A 272 -11.70 -0.69 12.37
CA GLU A 272 -10.96 -1.43 11.34
C GLU A 272 -9.92 -2.36 11.98
N VAL A 273 -9.14 -1.87 12.92
CA VAL A 273 -8.17 -2.69 13.68
C VAL A 273 -8.87 -3.79 14.47
N GLN A 274 -10.04 -3.48 15.07
CA GLN A 274 -10.81 -4.46 15.85
C GLN A 274 -11.33 -5.59 14.98
N ILE A 275 -11.89 -5.29 13.80
CA ILE A 275 -12.42 -6.34 12.91
C ILE A 275 -11.32 -7.25 12.37
N VAL A 276 -10.14 -6.71 12.08
CA VAL A 276 -8.97 -7.53 11.70
C VAL A 276 -8.61 -8.49 12.82
N ARG A 277 -8.55 -8.02 14.06
CA ARG A 277 -8.25 -8.84 15.24
C ARG A 277 -9.27 -9.96 15.45
N ASP A 278 -10.56 -9.64 15.32
CA ASP A 278 -11.65 -10.59 15.54
C ASP A 278 -11.63 -11.75 14.54
N GLN A 279 -11.11 -11.52 13.32
CA GLN A 279 -10.96 -12.56 12.29
C GLN A 279 -9.74 -13.47 12.49
N LEU A 280 -8.78 -13.07 13.33
CA LEU A 280 -7.50 -13.79 13.53
C LEU A 280 -7.54 -14.86 14.62
N ALA A 281 -8.72 -15.12 15.23
CA ALA A 281 -8.92 -16.18 16.21
C ALA A 281 -7.93 -16.17 17.41
N GLY A 282 -7.44 -14.98 17.78
CA GLY A 282 -6.51 -14.80 18.91
C GLY A 282 -5.03 -14.75 18.53
N ALA A 283 -4.68 -14.85 17.25
CA ALA A 283 -3.32 -14.64 16.77
C ALA A 283 -2.80 -13.23 17.08
N ASP A 284 -1.49 -13.09 17.21
CA ASP A 284 -0.86 -11.79 17.46
C ASP A 284 -1.02 -10.86 16.24
N LEU A 285 -1.37 -9.59 16.48
CA LEU A 285 -1.53 -8.58 15.45
C LEU A 285 -0.56 -7.44 15.67
N LEU A 286 0.28 -7.20 14.68
CA LEU A 286 1.10 -5.99 14.54
C LEU A 286 0.71 -5.24 13.28
N GLY A 287 0.97 -3.92 13.26
CA GLY A 287 0.74 -3.15 12.06
C GLY A 287 1.16 -1.71 12.19
N CYS A 288 1.11 -1.01 11.08
CA CYS A 288 1.36 0.43 11.04
C CYS A 288 0.58 1.10 9.88
N ASN A 289 0.32 2.39 10.05
CA ASN A 289 -0.12 3.20 8.92
C ASN A 289 1.09 3.55 8.06
N THR A 290 0.91 3.42 6.76
CA THR A 290 1.95 3.60 5.76
C THR A 290 1.57 4.70 4.76
N HIS A 291 2.55 5.27 4.09
CA HIS A 291 2.35 6.15 2.93
C HIS A 291 2.25 5.29 1.66
N GLY A 292 1.14 4.57 1.54
CA GLY A 292 0.90 3.57 0.50
C GLY A 292 1.32 2.16 0.91
N GLN A 293 0.63 1.18 0.34
CA GLN A 293 0.75 -0.23 0.68
C GLN A 293 1.33 -1.00 -0.48
N ILE A 294 2.15 -1.99 -0.18
CA ILE A 294 2.71 -2.93 -1.17
C ILE A 294 1.97 -4.25 -1.00
N ALA A 295 1.45 -4.78 -2.10
CA ALA A 295 0.88 -6.12 -2.12
C ALA A 295 1.00 -6.74 -3.50
N ARG A 296 1.39 -8.00 -3.54
CA ARG A 296 1.33 -8.87 -4.69
C ARG A 296 1.03 -10.29 -4.20
N ALA A 297 -0.18 -10.73 -4.43
CA ALA A 297 -0.64 -12.06 -4.08
C ALA A 297 -1.55 -12.57 -5.19
N GLU A 298 -1.46 -13.86 -5.50
CA GLU A 298 -2.22 -14.48 -6.60
C GLU A 298 -3.73 -14.23 -6.45
N GLY A 299 -4.37 -13.79 -7.53
CA GLY A 299 -5.81 -13.48 -7.55
C GLY A 299 -6.23 -12.23 -6.74
N GLN A 300 -5.30 -11.42 -6.29
CA GLN A 300 -5.53 -10.20 -5.52
C GLN A 300 -5.10 -8.96 -6.32
N PHE A 301 -5.36 -7.76 -5.76
CA PHE A 301 -4.77 -6.53 -6.29
C PHE A 301 -3.24 -6.59 -6.19
N GLU A 302 -2.55 -6.22 -7.28
CA GLU A 302 -1.10 -6.26 -7.34
C GLU A 302 -0.50 -4.85 -7.47
N GLY A 303 0.65 -4.63 -6.87
CA GLY A 303 1.45 -3.42 -7.01
C GLY A 303 1.52 -2.56 -5.76
N PHE A 304 1.64 -1.24 -5.97
CA PHE A 304 1.60 -0.24 -4.93
C PHE A 304 0.24 0.43 -4.88
N HIS A 305 -0.32 0.55 -3.69
CA HIS A 305 -1.69 1.01 -3.45
C HIS A 305 -1.74 2.19 -2.50
N ASN A 306 -2.80 3.00 -2.61
CA ASN A 306 -3.19 3.94 -1.57
C ASN A 306 -4.56 3.52 -0.99
N CYS A 307 -4.87 3.92 0.23
CA CYS A 307 -6.17 3.71 0.88
C CYS A 307 -6.67 2.26 0.82
N THR A 308 -5.76 1.31 0.98
CA THR A 308 -6.01 -0.13 0.80
C THR A 308 -5.54 -0.87 2.04
N ALA A 309 -6.36 -1.76 2.56
CA ALA A 309 -6.01 -2.67 3.65
C ALA A 309 -5.20 -3.85 3.10
N VAL A 310 -4.01 -4.07 3.63
CA VAL A 310 -3.13 -5.22 3.32
C VAL A 310 -2.88 -5.98 4.60
N VAL A 311 -3.24 -7.26 4.60
CA VAL A 311 -3.06 -8.17 5.74
C VAL A 311 -2.19 -9.34 5.30
N ALA A 312 -1.10 -9.58 6.01
CA ALA A 312 -0.28 -10.78 5.85
C ALA A 312 -0.40 -11.65 7.10
N VAL A 313 -0.81 -12.90 6.94
CA VAL A 313 -1.02 -13.84 8.05
C VAL A 313 0.01 -14.95 7.99
N LEU A 314 0.72 -15.15 9.08
CA LEU A 314 1.71 -16.19 9.26
C LEU A 314 1.03 -17.40 9.93
N PRO A 315 1.27 -18.62 9.44
CA PRO A 315 0.74 -19.86 10.04
C PRO A 315 1.47 -20.25 11.32
N GLU A 316 0.79 -21.10 12.14
CA GLU A 316 1.42 -21.82 13.27
C GLU A 316 2.59 -22.69 12.81
#